data_fa9c3308e1235a337fceb2c1ffcfcefc
#
_entry.id   fa9c3308e1235a337fceb2c1ffcfcefc
#
_cell.length_a   1.000
_cell.length_b   1.000
_cell.length_c   1.000
_cell.angle_alpha   90.00
_cell.angle_beta   90.00
_cell.angle_gamma   90.00
#
_symmetry.space_group_name_H-M   'P 1'
#
loop_
_entity.id
_entity.type
_entity.pdbx_description
1 polymer ?
#
loop_
_entity_poly.entity_id
_entity_poly.type
_entity_poly.pdbx_seq_one_letter_code
_entity_poly.pdbx_strand_id
1 'polypeptide(L)'
;MKKTNNLFDLQGKIAFITGGAGLLATEHALALHEFGAKIILADISLEKAEITINILKAENCDVDFISCDVTSKESWAQALDFILKKYNKIDILINNAGFTNQSKSANFDASFENFPLEDWNNIMNVNLTGAFLGCQVIGNQMLKQGSGSIINIASLYGVVSPNHKIYPGTGISQPVAYSVSKHGVVALTKYLATLWAEKGIRVNSLTPGGIFNGHDGLFLERFKNLNPIGRMSDKSELRGGIVFLASNASSHVVGHNLIIDGGWTAW
;
A
#
# COMPACT_ATOMS: atom_id res chain seq x y z
N MET A 1 20.09 -9.91 -25.97
CA MET A 1 18.67 -9.51 -25.64
C MET A 1 18.37 -9.94 -24.22
N LYS A 2 17.79 -9.05 -23.39
CA LYS A 2 17.30 -9.43 -22.05
C LYS A 2 16.08 -10.34 -22.23
N LYS A 3 16.08 -11.52 -21.57
CA LYS A 3 14.88 -12.38 -21.53
C LYS A 3 13.78 -11.72 -20.70
N THR A 4 12.52 -11.86 -21.08
CA THR A 4 11.38 -11.24 -20.36
C THR A 4 11.33 -11.62 -18.88
N ASN A 5 11.66 -12.87 -18.54
CA ASN A 5 11.70 -13.32 -17.14
C ASN A 5 12.68 -12.50 -16.28
N ASN A 6 13.80 -12.04 -16.85
CA ASN A 6 14.78 -11.22 -16.13
C ASN A 6 14.28 -9.79 -15.86
N LEU A 7 13.16 -9.36 -16.47
CA LEU A 7 12.58 -8.05 -16.18
C LEU A 7 11.91 -8.01 -14.81
N PHE A 8 11.44 -9.15 -14.32
CA PHE A 8 10.77 -9.29 -13.02
C PHE A 8 11.74 -9.66 -11.89
N ASP A 9 13.01 -9.92 -12.19
CA ASP A 9 14.04 -10.29 -11.21
C ASP A 9 14.27 -9.17 -10.19
N LEU A 10 14.13 -9.52 -8.91
CA LEU A 10 14.34 -8.66 -7.76
C LEU A 10 15.52 -9.13 -6.88
N GLN A 11 16.35 -10.08 -7.40
CA GLN A 11 17.48 -10.60 -6.65
C GLN A 11 18.39 -9.47 -6.15
N GLY A 12 18.65 -9.49 -4.84
CA GLY A 12 19.46 -8.48 -4.15
C GLY A 12 18.81 -7.10 -4.00
N LYS A 13 17.51 -6.94 -4.31
CA LYS A 13 16.74 -5.73 -4.02
C LYS A 13 16.29 -5.72 -2.57
N ILE A 14 16.30 -4.56 -1.93
CA ILE A 14 15.85 -4.32 -0.57
C ILE A 14 14.47 -3.65 -0.64
N ALA A 15 13.45 -4.33 -0.13
CA ALA A 15 12.07 -3.87 -0.13
C ALA A 15 11.61 -3.53 1.30
N PHE A 16 11.14 -2.31 1.50
CA PHE A 16 10.61 -1.81 2.75
C PHE A 16 9.08 -1.61 2.63
N ILE A 17 8.32 -2.29 3.49
CA ILE A 17 6.86 -2.35 3.44
C ILE A 17 6.31 -1.84 4.77
N THR A 18 5.54 -0.75 4.74
CA THR A 18 4.86 -0.21 5.92
C THR A 18 3.50 -0.85 6.16
N GLY A 19 3.01 -0.82 7.41
CA GLY A 19 1.78 -1.50 7.79
C GLY A 19 1.93 -3.03 7.72
N GLY A 20 3.06 -3.53 8.26
CA GLY A 20 3.45 -4.95 8.22
C GLY A 20 2.48 -5.90 8.92
N ALA A 21 1.63 -5.39 9.81
CA ALA A 21 0.53 -6.12 10.44
C ALA A 21 -0.77 -6.10 9.61
N GLY A 22 -0.80 -5.35 8.50
CA GLY A 22 -1.99 -5.14 7.68
C GLY A 22 -2.31 -6.32 6.75
N LEU A 23 -3.57 -6.37 6.31
CA LEU A 23 -4.12 -7.45 5.48
C LEU A 23 -3.30 -7.76 4.22
N LEU A 24 -2.78 -6.73 3.55
CA LEU A 24 -2.07 -6.86 2.27
C LEU A 24 -0.56 -7.03 2.42
N ALA A 25 0.00 -6.74 3.59
CA ALA A 25 1.46 -6.78 3.80
C ALA A 25 2.06 -8.17 3.52
N THR A 26 1.38 -9.23 3.95
CA THR A 26 1.80 -10.61 3.70
C THR A 26 1.90 -10.89 2.21
N GLU A 27 0.89 -10.51 1.43
CA GLU A 27 0.84 -10.77 -0.01
C GLU A 27 1.89 -9.98 -0.76
N HIS A 28 2.10 -8.72 -0.37
CA HIS A 28 3.16 -7.88 -0.96
C HIS A 28 4.55 -8.44 -0.66
N ALA A 29 4.78 -8.87 0.58
CA ALA A 29 6.06 -9.44 1.00
C ALA A 29 6.36 -10.76 0.30
N LEU A 30 5.40 -11.70 0.27
CA LEU A 30 5.54 -12.97 -0.44
C LEU A 30 5.84 -12.75 -1.92
N ALA A 31 5.06 -11.89 -2.58
CA ALA A 31 5.25 -11.61 -4.00
C ALA A 31 6.67 -11.11 -4.31
N LEU A 32 7.18 -10.17 -3.53
CA LEU A 32 8.53 -9.64 -3.75
C LEU A 32 9.62 -10.65 -3.39
N HIS A 33 9.42 -11.45 -2.33
CA HIS A 33 10.33 -12.51 -1.92
C HIS A 33 10.45 -13.61 -3.00
N GLU A 34 9.35 -14.08 -3.56
CA GLU A 34 9.32 -15.07 -4.62
C GLU A 34 10.17 -14.68 -5.84
N PHE A 35 10.37 -13.37 -6.06
CA PHE A 35 11.23 -12.83 -7.12
C PHE A 35 12.62 -12.39 -6.64
N GLY A 36 12.98 -12.71 -5.38
CA GLY A 36 14.34 -12.59 -4.85
C GLY A 36 14.64 -11.33 -4.05
N ALA A 37 13.64 -10.51 -3.72
CA ALA A 37 13.85 -9.36 -2.85
C ALA A 37 14.03 -9.76 -1.38
N LYS A 38 14.88 -9.03 -0.66
CA LYS A 38 14.95 -9.04 0.80
C LYS A 38 13.84 -8.16 1.36
N ILE A 39 13.10 -8.68 2.34
CA ILE A 39 11.92 -8.02 2.90
C ILE A 39 12.25 -7.39 4.25
N ILE A 40 11.81 -6.14 4.42
CA ILE A 40 11.80 -5.43 5.70
C ILE A 40 10.37 -4.95 5.94
N LEU A 41 9.74 -5.45 7.00
CA LEU A 41 8.42 -5.02 7.44
C LEU A 41 8.55 -3.91 8.47
N ALA A 42 7.65 -2.93 8.40
CA ALA A 42 7.51 -1.88 9.40
C ALA A 42 6.07 -1.76 9.89
N ASP A 43 5.90 -1.69 11.20
CA ASP A 43 4.61 -1.42 11.84
C ASP A 43 4.83 -0.76 13.20
N ILE A 44 3.80 -0.16 13.78
CA ILE A 44 3.83 0.35 15.15
C ILE A 44 3.79 -0.77 16.18
N SER A 45 3.28 -1.96 15.81
CA SER A 45 3.08 -3.10 16.71
C SER A 45 3.78 -4.35 16.16
N LEU A 46 4.87 -4.75 16.82
CA LEU A 46 5.53 -6.03 16.54
C LEU A 46 4.57 -7.21 16.82
N GLU A 47 3.82 -7.18 17.91
CA GLU A 47 2.88 -8.24 18.30
C GLU A 47 1.89 -8.55 17.17
N LYS A 48 1.31 -7.52 16.57
CA LYS A 48 0.39 -7.71 15.44
C LYS A 48 1.10 -8.15 14.17
N ALA A 49 2.34 -7.69 13.94
CA ALA A 49 3.13 -8.07 12.78
C ALA A 49 3.69 -9.51 12.87
N GLU A 50 3.75 -10.11 14.07
CA GLU A 50 4.24 -11.49 14.25
C GLU A 50 3.47 -12.52 13.42
N ILE A 51 2.18 -12.32 13.20
CA ILE A 51 1.38 -13.19 12.34
C ILE A 51 1.96 -13.19 10.91
N THR A 52 2.17 -12.00 10.34
CA THR A 52 2.78 -11.84 9.01
C THR A 52 4.20 -12.41 8.98
N ILE A 53 5.01 -12.10 9.98
CA ILE A 53 6.40 -12.58 10.08
C ILE A 53 6.45 -14.11 10.11
N ASN A 54 5.57 -14.76 10.88
CA ASN A 54 5.53 -16.22 10.98
C ASN A 54 5.10 -16.89 9.66
N ILE A 55 4.11 -16.30 8.95
CA ILE A 55 3.71 -16.76 7.61
C ILE A 55 4.90 -16.66 6.65
N LEU A 56 5.60 -15.52 6.64
CA LEU A 56 6.75 -15.31 5.76
C LEU A 56 7.89 -16.29 6.08
N LYS A 57 8.19 -16.52 7.34
CA LYS A 57 9.20 -17.50 7.76
C LYS A 57 8.85 -18.92 7.35
N ALA A 58 7.56 -19.30 7.41
CA ALA A 58 7.09 -20.61 6.95
C ALA A 58 7.32 -20.84 5.45
N GLU A 59 7.30 -19.75 4.67
CA GLU A 59 7.61 -19.74 3.23
C GLU A 59 9.11 -19.51 2.95
N ASN A 60 10.00 -19.70 3.96
CA ASN A 60 11.44 -19.47 3.87
C ASN A 60 11.85 -18.04 3.51
N CYS A 61 10.97 -17.07 3.74
CA CYS A 61 11.29 -15.66 3.56
C CYS A 61 12.09 -15.17 4.78
N ASP A 62 13.33 -14.77 4.54
CA ASP A 62 14.14 -14.06 5.54
C ASP A 62 13.64 -12.61 5.63
N VAL A 63 12.90 -12.31 6.68
CA VAL A 63 12.23 -11.03 6.90
C VAL A 63 12.78 -10.32 8.13
N ASP A 64 13.12 -9.05 7.98
CA ASP A 64 13.41 -8.16 9.11
C ASP A 64 12.14 -7.39 9.51
N PHE A 65 12.12 -6.95 10.76
CA PHE A 65 11.09 -6.06 11.27
C PHE A 65 11.70 -4.85 11.94
N ILE A 66 11.06 -3.70 11.77
CA ILE A 66 11.37 -2.48 12.51
C ILE A 66 10.08 -1.81 12.99
N SER A 67 10.06 -1.35 14.24
CA SER A 67 8.99 -0.49 14.72
C SER A 67 9.06 0.87 14.01
N CYS A 68 7.97 1.27 13.35
CA CYS A 68 7.89 2.54 12.64
C CYS A 68 6.46 3.10 12.70
N ASP A 69 6.33 4.25 13.37
CA ASP A 69 5.14 5.08 13.27
C ASP A 69 5.25 5.94 12.00
N VAL A 70 4.42 5.64 11.01
CA VAL A 70 4.42 6.35 9.73
C VAL A 70 4.03 7.82 9.85
N THR A 71 3.43 8.24 10.98
CA THR A 71 3.06 9.64 11.23
C THR A 71 4.21 10.46 11.80
N SER A 72 5.32 9.82 12.24
CA SER A 72 6.50 10.46 12.81
C SER A 72 7.69 10.46 11.84
N LYS A 73 8.18 11.65 11.52
CA LYS A 73 9.38 11.81 10.68
C LYS A 73 10.62 11.22 11.33
N GLU A 74 10.73 11.31 12.65
CA GLU A 74 11.82 10.75 13.45
C GLU A 74 11.83 9.22 13.33
N SER A 75 10.66 8.62 13.40
CA SER A 75 10.50 7.16 13.25
C SER A 75 10.93 6.68 11.86
N TRP A 76 10.59 7.42 10.80
CA TRP A 76 11.08 7.17 9.45
C TRP A 76 12.60 7.29 9.33
N ALA A 77 13.21 8.29 10.00
CA ALA A 77 14.66 8.47 9.99
C ALA A 77 15.37 7.29 10.70
N GLN A 78 14.83 6.81 11.82
CA GLN A 78 15.34 5.63 12.53
C GLN A 78 15.22 4.36 11.67
N ALA A 79 14.09 4.20 10.97
CA ALA A 79 13.90 3.07 10.05
C ALA A 79 14.92 3.10 8.89
N LEU A 80 15.14 4.27 8.30
CA LEU A 80 16.14 4.42 7.26
C LEU A 80 17.56 4.14 7.77
N ASP A 81 17.93 4.62 8.94
CA ASP A 81 19.24 4.35 9.56
C ASP A 81 19.47 2.84 9.78
N PHE A 82 18.47 2.13 10.30
CA PHE A 82 18.52 0.67 10.42
C PHE A 82 18.76 -0.01 9.07
N ILE A 83 18.00 0.39 8.03
CA ILE A 83 18.11 -0.20 6.70
C ILE A 83 19.51 0.03 6.13
N LEU A 84 20.01 1.26 6.22
CA LEU A 84 21.33 1.61 5.67
C LEU A 84 22.49 0.95 6.41
N LYS A 85 22.41 0.82 7.73
CA LYS A 85 23.40 0.10 8.53
C LYS A 85 23.50 -1.38 8.16
N LYS A 86 22.34 -2.01 7.85
CA LYS A 86 22.31 -3.44 7.56
C LYS A 86 22.52 -3.78 6.08
N TYR A 87 21.98 -2.97 5.18
CA TYR A 87 21.89 -3.29 3.75
C TYR A 87 22.59 -2.27 2.84
N ASN A 88 22.98 -1.12 3.39
CA ASN A 88 23.68 -0.03 2.69
C ASN A 88 22.87 0.64 1.55
N LYS A 89 21.62 0.21 1.32
CA LYS A 89 20.73 0.72 0.27
C LYS A 89 19.28 0.39 0.56
N ILE A 90 18.39 1.04 -0.19
CA ILE A 90 16.96 0.69 -0.30
C ILE A 90 16.51 0.83 -1.74
N ASP A 91 15.89 -0.20 -2.31
CA ASP A 91 15.50 -0.24 -3.72
C ASP A 91 14.00 -0.05 -3.94
N ILE A 92 13.16 -0.55 -3.01
CA ILE A 92 11.70 -0.57 -3.14
C ILE A 92 11.09 -0.06 -1.85
N LEU A 93 10.16 0.90 -1.96
CA LEU A 93 9.28 1.34 -0.87
C LEU A 93 7.84 1.01 -1.23
N ILE A 94 7.13 0.32 -0.32
CA ILE A 94 5.68 0.16 -0.40
C ILE A 94 5.04 0.92 0.78
N ASN A 95 4.43 2.06 0.49
CA ASN A 95 3.59 2.79 1.43
C ASN A 95 2.24 2.07 1.51
N ASN A 96 2.17 1.04 2.36
CA ASN A 96 0.99 0.19 2.54
C ASN A 96 0.24 0.50 3.84
N ALA A 97 0.87 1.12 4.83
CA ALA A 97 0.19 1.51 6.06
C ALA A 97 -1.07 2.34 5.76
N GLY A 98 -2.16 1.99 6.40
CA GLY A 98 -3.42 2.68 6.19
C GLY A 98 -4.46 2.38 7.26
N PHE A 99 -5.21 3.40 7.63
CA PHE A 99 -6.37 3.30 8.48
C PHE A 99 -7.53 2.75 7.65
N THR A 100 -8.19 1.69 8.14
CA THR A 100 -9.32 1.02 7.47
C THR A 100 -10.46 0.83 8.46
N ASN A 101 -11.62 0.35 7.99
CA ASN A 101 -12.76 0.00 8.84
C ASN A 101 -12.40 -0.96 9.99
N GLN A 102 -11.32 -1.72 9.85
CA GLN A 102 -10.83 -2.62 10.89
C GLN A 102 -10.04 -1.90 11.99
N SER A 103 -9.60 -0.69 11.73
CA SER A 103 -8.85 0.13 12.69
C SER A 103 -9.74 0.78 13.76
N LYS A 104 -11.01 0.44 13.80
CA LYS A 104 -12.12 0.86 14.69
C LYS A 104 -11.80 2.07 15.59
N SER A 105 -12.06 3.28 15.10
CA SER A 105 -12.39 4.37 16.01
C SER A 105 -13.86 4.26 16.40
N ALA A 106 -14.23 4.73 17.58
CA ALA A 106 -15.59 4.64 18.06
C ALA A 106 -16.63 5.37 17.17
N ASN A 107 -16.16 6.28 16.28
CA ASN A 107 -17.00 7.16 15.47
C ASN A 107 -16.87 6.90 13.96
N PHE A 108 -16.26 5.80 13.55
CA PHE A 108 -16.00 5.50 12.13
C PHE A 108 -17.30 5.46 11.29
N ASP A 109 -18.45 5.16 11.92
CA ASP A 109 -19.77 5.09 11.31
C ASP A 109 -20.58 6.40 11.44
N ALA A 110 -19.99 7.48 11.96
CA ALA A 110 -20.66 8.76 12.06
C ALA A 110 -21.06 9.30 10.68
N SER A 111 -22.22 9.96 10.60
CA SER A 111 -22.63 10.67 9.38
C SER A 111 -21.64 11.79 9.05
N PHE A 112 -21.59 12.21 7.79
CA PHE A 112 -20.66 13.28 7.36
C PHE A 112 -20.80 14.54 8.22
N GLU A 113 -22.05 14.93 8.54
CA GLU A 113 -22.36 16.14 9.30
C GLU A 113 -21.82 16.08 10.74
N ASN A 114 -21.62 14.89 11.28
CA ASN A 114 -21.16 14.64 12.65
C ASN A 114 -19.80 13.95 12.70
N PHE A 115 -19.09 13.83 11.56
CA PHE A 115 -17.82 13.13 11.50
C PHE A 115 -16.75 13.90 12.30
N PRO A 116 -16.13 13.30 13.34
CA PRO A 116 -15.21 14.02 14.22
C PRO A 116 -13.95 14.47 13.49
N LEU A 117 -13.54 15.71 13.73
CA LEU A 117 -12.30 16.27 13.18
C LEU A 117 -11.07 15.47 13.62
N GLU A 118 -11.09 14.90 14.82
CA GLU A 118 -10.02 14.04 15.33
C GLU A 118 -9.87 12.78 14.46
N ASP A 119 -10.96 12.09 14.14
CA ASP A 119 -10.95 10.90 13.28
C ASP A 119 -10.53 11.25 11.85
N TRP A 120 -10.97 12.42 11.34
CA TRP A 120 -10.47 12.94 10.07
C TRP A 120 -8.95 13.09 10.11
N ASN A 121 -8.41 13.78 11.12
CA ASN A 121 -6.97 14.02 11.25
C ASN A 121 -6.19 12.70 11.39
N ASN A 122 -6.69 11.75 12.17
CA ASN A 122 -6.05 10.45 12.37
C ASN A 122 -5.96 9.67 11.06
N ILE A 123 -7.04 9.61 10.27
CA ILE A 123 -7.06 8.93 8.98
C ILE A 123 -6.12 9.64 7.98
N MET A 124 -6.18 10.96 7.90
CA MET A 124 -5.31 11.75 7.02
C MET A 124 -3.84 11.59 7.38
N ASN A 125 -3.52 11.61 8.69
CA ASN A 125 -2.15 11.46 9.17
C ASN A 125 -1.55 10.09 8.81
N VAL A 126 -2.29 9.01 9.00
CA VAL A 126 -1.77 7.68 8.66
C VAL A 126 -1.73 7.48 7.15
N ASN A 127 -2.86 7.72 6.45
CA ASN A 127 -3.02 7.31 5.05
C ASN A 127 -2.28 8.23 4.07
N LEU A 128 -2.24 9.54 4.33
CA LEU A 128 -1.66 10.51 3.40
C LEU A 128 -0.36 11.11 3.91
N THR A 129 -0.34 11.65 5.13
CA THR A 129 0.88 12.23 5.70
C THR A 129 1.95 11.14 5.88
N GLY A 130 1.57 9.92 6.30
CA GLY A 130 2.49 8.79 6.39
C GLY A 130 3.13 8.44 5.06
N ALA A 131 2.34 8.35 3.98
CA ALA A 131 2.88 8.11 2.64
C ALA A 131 3.78 9.27 2.15
N PHE A 132 3.40 10.52 2.45
CA PHE A 132 4.24 11.69 2.16
C PHE A 132 5.59 11.61 2.88
N LEU A 133 5.60 11.34 4.19
CA LEU A 133 6.84 11.20 4.97
C LEU A 133 7.71 10.06 4.46
N GLY A 134 7.12 8.91 4.13
CA GLY A 134 7.82 7.78 3.52
C GLY A 134 8.48 8.17 2.20
N CYS A 135 7.74 8.83 1.31
CA CYS A 135 8.29 9.36 0.07
C CYS A 135 9.40 10.38 0.34
N GLN A 136 9.22 11.27 1.32
CA GLN A 136 10.21 12.30 1.63
C GLN A 136 11.53 11.70 2.17
N VAL A 137 11.45 10.78 3.14
CA VAL A 137 12.64 10.24 3.81
C VAL A 137 13.32 9.19 2.94
N ILE A 138 12.59 8.17 2.51
CA ILE A 138 13.13 7.08 1.70
C ILE A 138 13.42 7.54 0.27
N GLY A 139 12.54 8.35 -0.32
CA GLY A 139 12.75 8.92 -1.65
C GLY A 139 14.00 9.80 -1.71
N ASN A 140 14.30 10.57 -0.66
CA ASN A 140 15.56 11.34 -0.58
C ASN A 140 16.80 10.42 -0.60
N GLN A 141 16.74 9.26 0.07
CA GLN A 141 17.81 8.27 -0.01
C GLN A 141 17.91 7.66 -1.42
N MET A 142 16.79 7.32 -2.05
CA MET A 142 16.77 6.82 -3.42
C MET A 142 17.33 7.84 -4.42
N LEU A 143 17.08 9.15 -4.20
CA LEU A 143 17.68 10.23 -5.00
C LEU A 143 19.21 10.24 -4.90
N LYS A 144 19.77 10.02 -3.71
CA LYS A 144 21.22 9.91 -3.51
C LYS A 144 21.80 8.66 -4.21
N GLN A 145 21.02 7.59 -4.31
CA GLN A 145 21.39 6.35 -5.01
C GLN A 145 21.24 6.45 -6.53
N GLY A 146 20.44 7.41 -7.03
CA GLY A 146 20.09 7.53 -8.45
C GLY A 146 19.15 6.43 -8.96
N SER A 147 18.50 5.69 -8.05
CA SER A 147 17.55 4.61 -8.42
C SER A 147 16.58 4.29 -7.30
N GLY A 148 15.36 3.89 -7.65
CA GLY A 148 14.35 3.43 -6.71
C GLY A 148 12.99 3.21 -7.34
N SER A 149 12.16 2.41 -6.67
CA SER A 149 10.74 2.24 -7.00
C SER A 149 9.89 2.47 -5.76
N ILE A 150 8.98 3.45 -5.81
CA ILE A 150 8.01 3.76 -4.76
C ILE A 150 6.63 3.35 -5.26
N ILE A 151 5.95 2.53 -4.46
CA ILE A 151 4.60 2.05 -4.72
C ILE A 151 3.70 2.53 -3.58
N ASN A 152 2.77 3.40 -3.88
CA ASN A 152 1.79 3.91 -2.91
C ASN A 152 0.49 3.10 -3.03
N ILE A 153 0.04 2.47 -1.93
CA ILE A 153 -1.21 1.72 -1.94
C ILE A 153 -2.38 2.69 -1.78
N ALA A 154 -3.08 2.91 -2.89
CA ALA A 154 -4.29 3.71 -2.95
C ALA A 154 -5.55 2.86 -2.61
N SER A 155 -6.65 3.08 -3.28
CA SER A 155 -7.93 2.36 -3.15
C SER A 155 -8.79 2.71 -4.35
N LEU A 156 -9.77 1.87 -4.68
CA LEU A 156 -10.84 2.24 -5.62
C LEU A 156 -11.49 3.58 -5.22
N TYR A 157 -11.57 3.88 -3.91
CA TYR A 157 -12.06 5.17 -3.38
C TYR A 157 -11.01 6.29 -3.42
N GLY A 158 -9.88 6.08 -4.07
CA GLY A 158 -8.95 7.10 -4.54
C GLY A 158 -9.14 7.45 -6.02
N VAL A 159 -10.11 6.81 -6.70
CA VAL A 159 -10.44 7.00 -8.13
C VAL A 159 -11.89 7.41 -8.30
N VAL A 160 -12.81 6.75 -7.58
CA VAL A 160 -14.25 7.02 -7.59
C VAL A 160 -14.77 7.22 -6.17
N SER A 161 -15.92 7.89 -6.04
CA SER A 161 -16.63 8.01 -4.77
C SER A 161 -17.25 6.67 -4.34
N PRO A 162 -17.43 6.43 -3.03
CA PRO A 162 -18.21 5.30 -2.55
C PRO A 162 -19.64 5.32 -3.09
N ASN A 163 -20.14 4.17 -3.52
CA ASN A 163 -21.56 4.00 -3.75
C ASN A 163 -22.26 3.77 -2.40
N HIS A 164 -22.81 4.84 -1.83
CA HIS A 164 -23.42 4.78 -0.51
C HIS A 164 -24.64 3.83 -0.39
N LYS A 165 -25.18 3.35 -1.53
CA LYS A 165 -26.32 2.42 -1.52
C LYS A 165 -25.94 0.99 -1.12
N ILE A 166 -24.66 0.64 -1.13
CA ILE A 166 -24.22 -0.73 -0.75
C ILE A 166 -24.09 -0.95 0.75
N TYR A 167 -23.99 0.12 1.54
CA TYR A 167 -23.66 0.04 2.98
C TYR A 167 -24.88 -0.11 3.92
N PRO A 168 -26.09 0.47 3.67
CA PRO A 168 -27.17 0.42 4.64
C PRO A 168 -27.53 -1.00 5.07
N GLY A 169 -27.55 -1.23 6.41
CA GLY A 169 -27.85 -2.52 7.03
C GLY A 169 -26.72 -3.55 7.03
N THR A 170 -25.48 -3.18 6.62
CA THR A 170 -24.33 -4.10 6.55
C THR A 170 -23.36 -3.96 7.73
N GLY A 171 -23.55 -2.97 8.61
CA GLY A 171 -22.57 -2.65 9.66
C GLY A 171 -21.20 -2.17 9.12
N ILE A 172 -21.12 -1.87 7.83
CA ILE A 172 -19.92 -1.35 7.17
C ILE A 172 -20.18 0.10 6.77
N SER A 173 -19.19 0.97 6.97
CA SER A 173 -19.22 2.36 6.53
C SER A 173 -17.93 2.72 5.82
N GLN A 174 -17.98 3.81 5.07
CA GLN A 174 -16.82 4.34 4.37
C GLN A 174 -16.69 5.84 4.67
N PRO A 175 -15.84 6.25 5.61
CA PRO A 175 -15.72 7.64 6.00
C PRO A 175 -15.10 8.50 4.89
N VAL A 176 -15.54 9.75 4.85
CA VAL A 176 -15.07 10.74 3.87
C VAL A 176 -13.54 10.90 3.89
N ALA A 177 -12.93 10.93 5.09
CA ALA A 177 -11.49 11.07 5.26
C ALA A 177 -10.70 9.97 4.54
N TYR A 178 -11.23 8.73 4.51
CA TYR A 178 -10.58 7.65 3.77
C TYR A 178 -10.52 7.95 2.26
N SER A 179 -11.67 8.29 1.66
CA SER A 179 -11.72 8.61 0.22
C SER A 179 -10.81 9.79 -0.12
N VAL A 180 -10.87 10.88 0.66
CA VAL A 180 -10.02 12.05 0.44
C VAL A 180 -8.55 11.70 0.57
N SER A 181 -8.17 10.93 1.60
CA SER A 181 -6.77 10.52 1.79
C SER A 181 -6.26 9.67 0.60
N LYS A 182 -7.08 8.75 0.09
CA LYS A 182 -6.69 7.88 -1.03
C LYS A 182 -6.62 8.60 -2.38
N HIS A 183 -7.48 9.61 -2.63
CA HIS A 183 -7.31 10.54 -3.75
C HIS A 183 -6.01 11.35 -3.59
N GLY A 184 -5.70 11.82 -2.37
CA GLY A 184 -4.45 12.50 -2.06
C GLY A 184 -3.21 11.66 -2.36
N VAL A 185 -3.25 10.35 -2.06
CA VAL A 185 -2.17 9.40 -2.39
C VAL A 185 -1.94 9.29 -3.89
N VAL A 186 -3.00 9.24 -4.70
CA VAL A 186 -2.88 9.23 -6.18
C VAL A 186 -2.30 10.55 -6.69
N ALA A 187 -2.74 11.69 -6.14
CA ALA A 187 -2.19 13.00 -6.49
C ALA A 187 -0.72 13.13 -6.11
N LEU A 188 -0.32 12.72 -4.90
CA LEU A 188 1.07 12.68 -4.43
C LEU A 188 1.94 11.82 -5.36
N THR A 189 1.45 10.66 -5.78
CA THR A 189 2.12 9.78 -6.72
C THR A 189 2.47 10.49 -8.03
N LYS A 190 1.50 11.15 -8.65
CA LYS A 190 1.71 11.88 -9.91
C LYS A 190 2.69 13.04 -9.76
N TYR A 191 2.57 13.80 -8.67
CA TYR A 191 3.47 14.92 -8.39
C TYR A 191 4.93 14.47 -8.28
N LEU A 192 5.19 13.44 -7.45
CA LEU A 192 6.55 12.94 -7.23
C LEU A 192 7.11 12.22 -8.45
N ALA A 193 6.28 11.53 -9.21
CA ALA A 193 6.66 10.84 -10.43
C ALA A 193 7.29 11.80 -11.45
N THR A 194 6.62 12.93 -11.72
CA THR A 194 7.13 13.94 -12.65
C THR A 194 8.37 14.67 -12.10
N LEU A 195 8.47 14.83 -10.78
CA LEU A 195 9.60 15.49 -10.13
C LEU A 195 10.89 14.64 -10.15
N TRP A 196 10.76 13.30 -10.11
CA TRP A 196 11.88 12.39 -9.84
C TRP A 196 12.22 11.42 -10.98
N ALA A 197 11.42 11.35 -12.05
CA ALA A 197 11.65 10.40 -13.13
C ALA A 197 13.05 10.54 -13.77
N GLU A 198 13.46 11.75 -14.10
CA GLU A 198 14.79 12.01 -14.69
C GLU A 198 15.93 11.70 -13.71
N LYS A 199 15.64 11.59 -12.42
CA LYS A 199 16.60 11.24 -11.36
C LYS A 199 16.65 9.73 -11.08
N GLY A 200 16.02 8.91 -11.92
CA GLY A 200 16.04 7.46 -11.82
C GLY A 200 15.07 6.85 -10.81
N ILE A 201 14.13 7.63 -10.25
CA ILE A 201 13.13 7.14 -9.31
C ILE A 201 11.76 7.05 -10.00
N ARG A 202 11.15 5.86 -9.95
CA ARG A 202 9.78 5.64 -10.38
C ARG A 202 8.84 5.73 -9.18
N VAL A 203 7.77 6.48 -9.32
CA VAL A 203 6.71 6.57 -8.30
C VAL A 203 5.39 6.22 -8.97
N ASN A 204 4.74 5.17 -8.48
CA ASN A 204 3.46 4.69 -8.99
C ASN A 204 2.52 4.39 -7.83
N SER A 205 1.24 4.25 -8.09
CA SER A 205 0.28 3.73 -7.14
C SER A 205 -0.34 2.42 -7.61
N LEU A 206 -0.70 1.57 -6.66
CA LEU A 206 -1.56 0.41 -6.87
C LEU A 206 -2.90 0.71 -6.22
N THR A 207 -3.98 0.55 -6.97
CA THR A 207 -5.36 0.73 -6.52
C THR A 207 -6.07 -0.62 -6.43
N PRO A 208 -6.17 -1.21 -5.23
CA PRO A 208 -7.00 -2.38 -5.02
C PRO A 208 -8.48 -2.04 -5.13
N GLY A 209 -9.26 -2.99 -5.65
CA GLY A 209 -10.71 -3.04 -5.50
C GLY A 209 -11.13 -3.46 -4.10
N GLY A 210 -12.37 -3.95 -3.95
CA GLY A 210 -12.84 -4.55 -2.71
C GLY A 210 -12.14 -5.89 -2.46
N ILE A 211 -11.35 -5.97 -1.41
CA ILE A 211 -10.66 -7.20 -0.99
C ILE A 211 -11.55 -7.94 -0.01
N PHE A 212 -11.80 -9.24 -0.26
CA PHE A 212 -12.57 -10.06 0.66
C PHE A 212 -11.81 -10.27 1.98
N ASN A 213 -12.49 -9.97 3.08
CA ASN A 213 -11.97 -10.17 4.43
C ASN A 213 -13.10 -10.41 5.42
N GLY A 214 -13.86 -11.49 5.22
CA GLY A 214 -14.94 -11.89 6.13
C GLY A 214 -16.18 -10.99 6.10
N HIS A 215 -16.46 -10.30 4.99
CA HIS A 215 -17.64 -9.46 4.84
C HIS A 215 -18.94 -10.27 4.90
N ASP A 216 -20.02 -9.66 5.41
CA ASP A 216 -21.32 -10.31 5.49
C ASP A 216 -21.98 -10.55 4.12
N GLY A 217 -23.01 -11.44 4.10
CA GLY A 217 -23.68 -11.83 2.86
C GLY A 217 -24.39 -10.68 2.15
N LEU A 218 -24.98 -9.73 2.88
CA LEU A 218 -25.71 -8.60 2.29
C LEU A 218 -24.77 -7.63 1.58
N PHE A 219 -23.63 -7.32 2.21
CA PHE A 219 -22.60 -6.49 1.57
C PHE A 219 -22.02 -7.18 0.34
N LEU A 220 -21.68 -8.48 0.45
CA LEU A 220 -21.14 -9.26 -0.66
C LEU A 220 -22.08 -9.32 -1.86
N GLU A 221 -23.40 -9.51 -1.63
CA GLU A 221 -24.40 -9.54 -2.69
C GLU A 221 -24.44 -8.19 -3.43
N ARG A 222 -24.54 -7.09 -2.68
CA ARG A 222 -24.59 -5.75 -3.26
C ARG A 222 -23.29 -5.39 -4.00
N PHE A 223 -22.14 -5.74 -3.42
CA PHE A 223 -20.84 -5.53 -4.06
C PHE A 223 -20.75 -6.32 -5.37
N LYS A 224 -21.09 -7.61 -5.35
CA LYS A 224 -21.10 -8.50 -6.50
C LYS A 224 -21.92 -7.94 -7.67
N ASN A 225 -23.08 -7.36 -7.39
CA ASN A 225 -23.98 -6.83 -8.41
C ASN A 225 -23.43 -5.56 -9.09
N LEU A 226 -22.48 -4.87 -8.49
CA LEU A 226 -21.83 -3.67 -9.02
C LEU A 226 -20.43 -3.92 -9.58
N ASN A 227 -19.85 -5.08 -9.31
CA ASN A 227 -18.51 -5.38 -9.78
C ASN A 227 -18.58 -6.26 -11.04
N PRO A 228 -18.04 -5.81 -12.20
CA PRO A 228 -18.06 -6.58 -13.45
C PRO A 228 -17.59 -8.03 -13.34
N ILE A 229 -16.53 -8.30 -12.57
CA ILE A 229 -16.05 -9.68 -12.34
C ILE A 229 -16.98 -10.50 -11.43
N GLY A 230 -17.97 -9.87 -10.79
CA GLY A 230 -19.01 -10.52 -10.00
C GLY A 230 -18.57 -11.04 -8.62
N ARG A 231 -17.46 -10.56 -8.07
CA ARG A 231 -16.97 -10.91 -6.73
C ARG A 231 -16.00 -9.87 -6.16
N MET A 232 -15.73 -9.93 -4.86
CA MET A 232 -14.58 -9.26 -4.29
C MET A 232 -13.29 -9.98 -4.68
N SER A 233 -12.18 -9.27 -4.62
CA SER A 233 -10.85 -9.80 -4.92
C SER A 233 -10.34 -10.67 -3.77
N ASP A 234 -9.62 -11.74 -4.09
CA ASP A 234 -8.67 -12.33 -3.16
C ASP A 234 -7.45 -11.41 -3.01
N LYS A 235 -6.86 -11.36 -1.82
CA LYS A 235 -5.70 -10.52 -1.54
C LYS A 235 -4.47 -10.89 -2.39
N SER A 236 -4.32 -12.16 -2.75
CA SER A 236 -3.23 -12.67 -3.60
C SER A 236 -3.28 -12.14 -5.04
N GLU A 237 -4.45 -11.69 -5.52
CA GLU A 237 -4.59 -11.15 -6.89
C GLU A 237 -3.84 -9.83 -7.11
N LEU A 238 -3.34 -9.20 -6.03
CA LEU A 238 -2.50 -8.01 -6.12
C LEU A 238 -1.02 -8.32 -6.36
N ARG A 239 -0.56 -9.57 -6.12
CA ARG A 239 0.85 -9.97 -6.18
C ARG A 239 1.52 -9.58 -7.50
N GLY A 240 0.89 -9.93 -8.62
CA GLY A 240 1.43 -9.60 -9.95
C GLY A 240 1.65 -8.10 -10.18
N GLY A 241 0.72 -7.27 -9.71
CA GLY A 241 0.81 -5.81 -9.80
C GLY A 241 1.97 -5.24 -8.97
N ILE A 242 2.18 -5.77 -7.77
CA ILE A 242 3.30 -5.35 -6.89
C ILE A 242 4.64 -5.70 -7.53
N VAL A 243 4.83 -6.93 -8.00
CA VAL A 243 6.08 -7.36 -8.65
C VAL A 243 6.34 -6.55 -9.93
N PHE A 244 5.29 -6.33 -10.74
CA PHE A 244 5.40 -5.49 -11.94
C PHE A 244 5.91 -4.09 -11.60
N LEU A 245 5.25 -3.39 -10.66
CA LEU A 245 5.63 -2.02 -10.30
C LEU A 245 6.99 -1.94 -9.60
N ALA A 246 7.40 -2.95 -8.85
CA ALA A 246 8.68 -3.02 -8.17
C ALA A 246 9.86 -3.27 -9.12
N SER A 247 9.63 -3.99 -10.20
CA SER A 247 10.68 -4.55 -11.08
C SER A 247 10.98 -3.69 -12.30
N ASN A 248 11.99 -4.13 -13.08
CA ASN A 248 12.34 -3.52 -14.36
C ASN A 248 11.28 -3.74 -15.46
N ALA A 249 10.30 -4.62 -15.25
CA ALA A 249 9.16 -4.80 -16.15
C ALA A 249 8.33 -3.51 -16.30
N SER A 250 8.38 -2.63 -15.30
CA SER A 250 7.74 -1.32 -15.30
C SER A 250 8.74 -0.15 -15.46
N SER A 251 9.89 -0.37 -16.06
CA SER A 251 10.97 0.64 -16.18
C SER A 251 10.54 1.94 -16.90
N HIS A 252 9.49 1.88 -17.73
CA HIS A 252 8.91 3.04 -18.41
C HIS A 252 7.52 3.43 -17.88
N VAL A 253 7.14 2.95 -16.69
CA VAL A 253 5.87 3.25 -16.01
C VAL A 253 6.14 4.22 -14.87
N VAL A 254 5.65 5.45 -15.03
CA VAL A 254 5.90 6.58 -14.11
C VAL A 254 4.61 7.36 -13.91
N GLY A 255 4.23 7.60 -12.65
CA GLY A 255 3.01 8.33 -12.30
C GLY A 255 1.72 7.56 -12.59
N HIS A 256 1.82 6.27 -12.89
CA HIS A 256 0.67 5.44 -13.20
C HIS A 256 -0.05 5.01 -11.92
N ASN A 257 -1.38 4.95 -12.00
CA ASN A 257 -2.22 4.32 -11.00
C ASN A 257 -2.69 2.96 -11.54
N LEU A 258 -2.03 1.88 -11.14
CA LEU A 258 -2.39 0.53 -11.57
C LEU A 258 -3.62 0.06 -10.80
N ILE A 259 -4.74 0.00 -11.50
CA ILE A 259 -6.03 -0.39 -10.93
C ILE A 259 -6.21 -1.89 -11.06
N ILE A 260 -6.48 -2.58 -9.95
CA ILE A 260 -6.80 -4.02 -9.86
C ILE A 260 -8.07 -4.15 -9.03
N ASP A 261 -9.22 -3.96 -9.65
CA ASP A 261 -10.51 -3.78 -8.97
C ASP A 261 -11.66 -4.63 -9.53
N GLY A 262 -11.36 -5.55 -10.45
CA GLY A 262 -12.37 -6.39 -11.10
C GLY A 262 -13.31 -5.63 -12.03
N GLY A 263 -12.90 -4.41 -12.45
CA GLY A 263 -13.67 -3.55 -13.35
C GLY A 263 -14.60 -2.57 -12.63
N TRP A 264 -14.55 -2.47 -11.29
CA TRP A 264 -15.42 -1.56 -10.52
C TRP A 264 -15.39 -0.12 -11.03
N THR A 265 -14.22 0.38 -11.42
CA THR A 265 -14.05 1.77 -11.89
C THR A 265 -14.16 1.93 -13.41
N ALA A 266 -14.55 0.89 -14.14
CA ALA A 266 -14.61 0.91 -15.61
C ALA A 266 -15.94 1.45 -16.17
N TRP A 267 -16.95 1.65 -15.33
CA TRP A 267 -18.28 2.20 -15.69
C TRP A 267 -18.77 3.30 -14.74
#